data_bac1cdbe4038c0d4c9677665439a5be0
#
_entry.id   bac1cdbe4038c0d4c9677665439a5be0
#
_cell.length_a   1.000
_cell.length_b   1.000
_cell.length_c   1.000
_cell.angle_alpha   90.00
_cell.angle_beta   90.00
_cell.angle_gamma   90.00
#
_symmetry.space_group_name_H-M   'P 1'
#
loop_
_entity.id
_entity.type
_entity.pdbx_description
1 polymer ?
#
loop_
_entity_poly.entity_id
_entity_poly.type
_entity_poly.pdbx_seq_one_letter_code
_entity_poly.pdbx_strand_id
1 'polypeptide(L)'
;MRILVTAGNTQTPIDAVRCITNIFTGRTGTRIALEAARRGHQVVLLSSHPEVVGQFAAEFGFGEKGPANLAVRVYRTFDDLHRLLADALSQPQGERFDVVIHAAAVSDYAVAGVYAAEAHPTPEALGLPGPDPIRSPRLVPVAGGKISSGHAELWLRLVPTPKLVDLFRSPWGFSGILVKFKLEVGISEAELQQRAEASRLQSGADLMVANTLEGMYSWALVGPVHGCYEQVERAALAKRLLDLNGERGT
;
A
#
# COMPACT_ATOMS: atom_id res chain seq x y z
N MET A 1 20.35 -4.96 -12.66
CA MET A 1 19.79 -3.88 -11.81
C MET A 1 19.50 -4.42 -10.41
N ARG A 2 19.53 -3.53 -9.41
CA ARG A 2 18.95 -3.78 -8.06
C ARG A 2 17.57 -3.16 -7.99
N ILE A 3 16.58 -3.96 -7.68
CA ILE A 3 15.17 -3.54 -7.70
C ILE A 3 14.56 -3.74 -6.31
N LEU A 4 13.93 -2.69 -5.79
CA LEU A 4 13.14 -2.75 -4.57
C LEU A 4 11.65 -2.78 -4.94
N VAL A 5 10.92 -3.76 -4.44
CA VAL A 5 9.47 -3.87 -4.63
C VAL A 5 8.79 -3.85 -3.28
N THR A 6 7.74 -3.06 -3.12
CA THR A 6 6.84 -3.16 -1.96
C THR A 6 5.53 -3.82 -2.36
N ALA A 7 5.01 -4.72 -1.54
CA ALA A 7 3.79 -5.48 -1.83
C ALA A 7 2.99 -5.77 -0.56
N GLY A 8 1.68 -5.92 -0.69
CA GLY A 8 0.77 -6.18 0.43
C GLY A 8 0.14 -4.91 0.98
N ASN A 9 -0.20 -4.93 2.24
CA ASN A 9 -0.91 -3.87 2.94
C ASN A 9 -0.22 -3.50 4.26
N THR A 10 -0.54 -2.35 4.82
CA THR A 10 -0.19 -2.02 6.20
C THR A 10 -1.37 -2.25 7.13
N GLN A 11 -1.10 -2.75 8.32
CA GLN A 11 -2.07 -2.88 9.41
C GLN A 11 -2.01 -1.63 10.29
N THR A 12 -3.18 -1.10 10.64
CA THR A 12 -3.36 -0.02 11.61
C THR A 12 -3.96 -0.62 12.88
N PRO A 13 -3.17 -0.86 13.93
CA PRO A 13 -3.65 -1.50 15.16
C PRO A 13 -4.73 -0.68 15.85
N ILE A 14 -5.80 -1.35 16.29
CA ILE A 14 -6.82 -0.82 17.21
C ILE A 14 -6.41 -1.17 18.63
N ASP A 15 -6.03 -2.43 18.85
CA ASP A 15 -5.48 -2.99 20.09
C ASP A 15 -4.50 -4.13 19.77
N ALA A 16 -4.08 -4.91 20.74
CA ALA A 16 -3.12 -6.01 20.55
C ALA A 16 -3.62 -7.15 19.64
N VAL A 17 -4.93 -7.23 19.36
CA VAL A 17 -5.54 -8.34 18.61
C VAL A 17 -6.36 -7.92 17.40
N ARG A 18 -6.68 -6.63 17.25
CA ARG A 18 -7.52 -6.10 16.16
C ARG A 18 -6.82 -4.97 15.41
N CYS A 19 -7.02 -4.93 14.12
CA CYS A 19 -6.48 -3.87 13.26
C CYS A 19 -7.47 -3.50 12.14
N ILE A 20 -7.29 -2.31 11.58
CA ILE A 20 -7.84 -1.92 10.28
C ILE A 20 -6.75 -2.17 9.25
N THR A 21 -7.13 -2.68 8.08
CA THR A 21 -6.18 -2.93 7.00
C THR A 21 -6.88 -2.89 5.64
N ASN A 22 -6.11 -2.65 4.58
CA ASN A 22 -6.57 -2.83 3.21
C ASN A 22 -6.68 -4.33 2.87
N ILE A 23 -7.56 -4.68 1.95
CA ILE A 23 -7.85 -6.08 1.56
C ILE A 23 -6.78 -6.70 0.65
N PHE A 24 -5.76 -5.96 0.25
CA PHE A 24 -4.78 -6.38 -0.76
C PHE A 24 -3.63 -7.17 -0.14
N THR A 25 -3.36 -8.36 -0.71
CA THR A 25 -2.32 -9.29 -0.25
C THR A 25 -0.99 -9.16 -1.01
N GLY A 26 -0.86 -8.18 -1.93
CA GLY A 26 0.39 -7.91 -2.63
C GLY A 26 0.69 -8.79 -3.84
N ARG A 27 -0.29 -9.52 -4.38
CA ARG A 27 -0.13 -10.42 -5.55
C ARG A 27 0.58 -9.75 -6.72
N THR A 28 0.24 -8.48 -7.02
CA THR A 28 0.86 -7.73 -8.12
C THR A 28 2.34 -7.46 -7.91
N GLY A 29 2.69 -6.88 -6.77
CA GLY A 29 4.10 -6.60 -6.44
C GLY A 29 4.94 -7.87 -6.38
N THR A 30 4.38 -8.96 -5.83
CA THR A 30 5.06 -10.27 -5.79
C THR A 30 5.32 -10.81 -7.20
N ARG A 31 4.35 -10.75 -8.12
CA ARG A 31 4.56 -11.17 -9.52
C ARG A 31 5.62 -10.32 -10.24
N ILE A 32 5.64 -9.03 -9.99
CA ILE A 32 6.67 -8.13 -10.53
C ILE A 32 8.05 -8.50 -9.98
N ALA A 33 8.16 -8.76 -8.67
CA ALA A 33 9.42 -9.17 -8.04
C ALA A 33 9.93 -10.51 -8.60
N LEU A 34 9.05 -11.49 -8.78
CA LEU A 34 9.39 -12.79 -9.37
C LEU A 34 9.82 -12.67 -10.84
N GLU A 35 9.14 -11.87 -11.65
CA GLU A 35 9.53 -11.60 -13.02
C GLU A 35 10.89 -10.88 -13.09
N ALA A 36 11.15 -9.91 -12.21
CA ALA A 36 12.43 -9.24 -12.13
C ALA A 36 13.57 -10.23 -11.77
N ALA A 37 13.33 -11.10 -10.80
CA ALA A 37 14.29 -12.13 -10.42
C ALA A 37 14.52 -13.14 -11.55
N ARG A 38 13.48 -13.54 -12.30
CA ARG A 38 13.57 -14.41 -13.48
C ARG A 38 14.44 -13.80 -14.58
N ARG A 39 14.47 -12.49 -14.70
CA ARG A 39 15.35 -11.75 -15.62
C ARG A 39 16.79 -11.55 -15.10
N GLY A 40 17.12 -12.13 -13.94
CA GLY A 40 18.44 -12.07 -13.35
C GLY A 40 18.76 -10.79 -12.55
N HIS A 41 17.75 -9.97 -12.23
CA HIS A 41 17.95 -8.80 -11.39
C HIS A 41 18.09 -9.21 -9.91
N GLN A 42 18.81 -8.41 -9.12
CA GLN A 42 18.86 -8.53 -7.67
C GLN A 42 17.63 -7.84 -7.09
N VAL A 43 16.77 -8.58 -6.41
CA VAL A 43 15.47 -8.07 -5.97
C VAL A 43 15.35 -8.12 -4.45
N VAL A 44 14.87 -7.02 -3.87
CA VAL A 44 14.40 -6.97 -2.48
C VAL A 44 12.89 -6.74 -2.51
N LEU A 45 12.14 -7.67 -1.94
CA LEU A 45 10.69 -7.58 -1.79
C LEU A 45 10.35 -7.27 -0.33
N LEU A 46 9.77 -6.09 -0.06
CA LEU A 46 9.16 -5.79 1.22
C LEU A 46 7.68 -6.20 1.13
N SER A 47 7.27 -7.20 1.91
CA SER A 47 5.93 -7.75 1.82
C SER A 47 5.30 -7.99 3.20
N SER A 48 4.02 -7.66 3.34
CA SER A 48 3.22 -8.07 4.51
C SER A 48 2.67 -9.49 4.40
N HIS A 49 2.78 -10.10 3.19
CA HIS A 49 2.29 -11.43 2.85
C HIS A 49 3.40 -12.24 2.14
N PRO A 50 4.49 -12.63 2.85
CA PRO A 50 5.62 -13.33 2.24
C PRO A 50 5.24 -14.68 1.64
N GLU A 51 4.20 -15.34 2.14
CA GLU A 51 3.66 -16.61 1.65
C GLU A 51 3.17 -16.54 0.20
N VAL A 52 2.84 -15.35 -0.30
CA VAL A 52 2.41 -15.13 -1.69
C VAL A 52 3.54 -15.44 -2.69
N VAL A 53 4.81 -15.36 -2.26
CA VAL A 53 5.95 -15.75 -3.12
C VAL A 53 5.85 -17.24 -3.49
N GLY A 54 5.64 -18.12 -2.51
CA GLY A 54 5.49 -19.55 -2.74
C GLY A 54 4.30 -19.90 -3.62
N GLN A 55 3.19 -19.14 -3.51
CA GLN A 55 1.99 -19.35 -4.33
C GLN A 55 2.23 -19.12 -5.82
N PHE A 56 3.14 -18.19 -6.17
CA PHE A 56 3.38 -17.82 -7.58
C PHE A 56 4.73 -18.29 -8.13
N ALA A 57 5.65 -18.74 -7.30
CA ALA A 57 7.01 -19.09 -7.70
C ALA A 57 7.03 -20.07 -8.90
N ALA A 58 6.17 -21.10 -8.89
CA ALA A 58 6.09 -22.08 -9.96
C ALA A 58 5.69 -21.49 -11.31
N GLU A 59 4.84 -20.44 -11.35
CA GLU A 59 4.45 -19.76 -12.60
C GLU A 59 5.64 -19.08 -13.28
N PHE A 60 6.69 -18.78 -12.53
CA PHE A 60 7.92 -18.14 -13.02
C PHE A 60 9.09 -19.13 -13.14
N GLY A 61 8.84 -20.43 -12.98
CA GLY A 61 9.85 -21.49 -13.10
C GLY A 61 10.72 -21.70 -11.86
N PHE A 62 10.27 -21.23 -10.68
CA PHE A 62 10.99 -21.39 -9.42
C PHE A 62 10.33 -22.44 -8.52
N GLY A 63 11.11 -23.03 -7.60
CA GLY A 63 10.57 -23.82 -6.51
C GLY A 63 9.88 -22.94 -5.44
N GLU A 64 9.20 -23.57 -4.48
CA GLU A 64 8.41 -22.89 -3.43
C GLU A 64 9.18 -21.80 -2.64
N LYS A 65 10.49 -21.98 -2.47
CA LYS A 65 11.34 -21.00 -1.78
C LYS A 65 11.64 -19.74 -2.60
N GLY A 66 11.21 -19.72 -3.88
CA GLY A 66 11.55 -18.66 -4.82
C GLY A 66 13.02 -18.68 -5.26
N PRO A 67 13.43 -17.69 -6.07
CA PRO A 67 14.78 -17.58 -6.62
C PRO A 67 15.81 -17.06 -5.61
N ALA A 68 17.07 -17.47 -5.75
CA ALA A 68 18.15 -17.07 -4.84
C ALA A 68 18.50 -15.56 -4.89
N ASN A 69 18.16 -14.88 -5.98
CA ASN A 69 18.36 -13.44 -6.17
C ASN A 69 17.16 -12.59 -5.72
N LEU A 70 16.19 -13.18 -4.99
CA LEU A 70 15.07 -12.50 -4.35
C LEU A 70 15.20 -12.58 -2.84
N ALA A 71 15.48 -11.46 -2.19
CA ALA A 71 15.43 -11.34 -0.74
C ALA A 71 14.07 -10.79 -0.30
N VAL A 72 13.38 -11.49 0.61
CA VAL A 72 12.10 -11.07 1.16
C VAL A 72 12.29 -10.52 2.57
N ARG A 73 11.78 -9.32 2.83
CA ARG A 73 11.72 -8.70 4.17
C ARG A 73 10.27 -8.46 4.53
N VAL A 74 9.89 -8.84 5.74
CA VAL A 74 8.50 -8.78 6.21
C VAL A 74 8.25 -7.49 6.97
N TYR A 75 7.10 -6.86 6.71
CA TYR A 75 6.54 -5.77 7.50
C TYR A 75 5.08 -6.08 7.85
N ARG A 76 4.53 -5.39 8.83
CA ARG A 76 3.11 -5.48 9.20
C ARG A 76 2.45 -4.10 9.26
N THR A 77 3.07 -3.17 9.96
CA THR A 77 2.52 -1.84 10.20
C THR A 77 3.07 -0.79 9.23
N PHE A 78 2.47 0.39 9.27
CA PHE A 78 3.01 1.58 8.60
C PHE A 78 4.45 1.87 9.03
N ASP A 79 4.71 1.85 10.34
CA ASP A 79 6.03 2.17 10.91
C ASP A 79 7.09 1.14 10.51
N ASP A 80 6.72 -0.15 10.40
CA ASP A 80 7.63 -1.18 9.91
C ASP A 80 8.04 -0.91 8.48
N LEU A 81 7.06 -0.63 7.59
CA LEU A 81 7.32 -0.34 6.19
C LEU A 81 8.14 0.96 6.03
N HIS A 82 7.80 2.01 6.79
CA HIS A 82 8.55 3.27 6.80
C HIS A 82 10.03 3.03 7.15
N ARG A 83 10.30 2.32 8.24
CA ARG A 83 11.66 1.99 8.70
C ARG A 83 12.41 1.18 7.64
N LEU A 84 11.81 0.11 7.09
CA LEU A 84 12.46 -0.71 6.07
C LEU A 84 12.78 0.06 4.79
N LEU A 85 11.90 0.98 4.39
CA LEU A 85 12.14 1.86 3.24
C LEU A 85 13.25 2.88 3.52
N ALA A 86 13.21 3.53 4.68
CA ALA A 86 14.27 4.46 5.09
C ALA A 86 15.63 3.77 5.10
N ASP A 87 15.73 2.60 5.74
CA ASP A 87 16.97 1.81 5.78
C ASP A 87 17.45 1.39 4.39
N ALA A 88 16.52 0.98 3.51
CA ALA A 88 16.85 0.51 2.17
C ALA A 88 17.32 1.64 1.24
N LEU A 89 16.76 2.84 1.38
CA LEU A 89 17.02 3.97 0.49
C LEU A 89 18.17 4.87 0.97
N SER A 90 18.55 4.80 2.25
CA SER A 90 19.67 5.56 2.82
C SER A 90 21.04 4.86 2.65
N GLN A 91 21.15 3.87 1.76
CA GLN A 91 22.38 3.11 1.56
C GLN A 91 23.48 3.92 0.86
N PRO A 92 24.78 3.63 1.12
CA PRO A 92 25.89 4.25 0.43
C PRO A 92 25.86 4.06 -1.09
N GLN A 93 26.58 4.92 -1.80
CA GLN A 93 26.77 4.80 -3.26
C GLN A 93 27.37 3.41 -3.59
N GLY A 94 26.73 2.64 -4.49
CA GLY A 94 27.13 1.28 -4.88
C GLY A 94 26.20 0.19 -4.32
N GLU A 95 25.44 0.47 -3.26
CA GLU A 95 24.38 -0.41 -2.75
C GLU A 95 22.97 0.13 -3.00
N ARG A 96 22.85 1.20 -3.78
CA ARG A 96 21.58 1.84 -4.10
C ARG A 96 20.75 0.99 -5.08
N PHE A 97 19.45 1.16 -4.98
CA PHE A 97 18.50 0.58 -5.94
C PHE A 97 18.45 1.44 -7.21
N ASP A 98 18.42 0.75 -8.37
CA ASP A 98 18.21 1.40 -9.66
C ASP A 98 16.73 1.72 -9.87
N VAL A 99 15.85 0.84 -9.36
CA VAL A 99 14.41 0.93 -9.54
C VAL A 99 13.71 0.65 -8.21
N VAL A 100 12.70 1.46 -7.88
CA VAL A 100 11.74 1.20 -6.80
C VAL A 100 10.34 1.10 -7.37
N ILE A 101 9.68 -0.03 -7.10
CA ILE A 101 8.28 -0.29 -7.49
C ILE A 101 7.43 -0.30 -6.22
N HIS A 102 6.78 0.82 -5.94
CA HIS A 102 5.98 1.00 -4.74
C HIS A 102 4.53 0.59 -4.98
N ALA A 103 4.25 -0.73 -4.81
CA ALA A 103 2.94 -1.33 -5.05
C ALA A 103 2.18 -1.74 -3.78
N ALA A 104 2.72 -1.44 -2.60
CA ALA A 104 2.04 -1.68 -1.32
C ALA A 104 0.82 -0.76 -1.15
N ALA A 105 -0.28 -1.31 -0.62
CA ALA A 105 -1.47 -0.58 -0.20
C ALA A 105 -1.25 -0.02 1.21
N VAL A 106 -0.64 1.14 1.30
CA VAL A 106 -0.33 1.82 2.57
C VAL A 106 -1.59 2.47 3.12
N SER A 107 -1.83 2.35 4.42
CA SER A 107 -2.96 3.01 5.09
C SER A 107 -2.75 4.52 5.14
N ASP A 108 -3.76 5.28 4.69
CA ASP A 108 -3.76 6.75 4.73
C ASP A 108 -4.09 7.30 6.12
N TYR A 109 -4.52 6.43 7.05
CA TYR A 109 -4.93 6.80 8.40
C TYR A 109 -4.34 5.87 9.45
N ALA A 110 -3.99 6.43 10.61
CA ALA A 110 -3.62 5.73 11.84
C ALA A 110 -4.72 5.89 12.89
N VAL A 111 -4.86 4.91 13.80
CA VAL A 111 -5.75 5.01 14.95
C VAL A 111 -5.06 5.85 16.04
N ALA A 112 -5.57 7.05 16.31
CA ALA A 112 -5.05 7.95 17.32
C ALA A 112 -5.77 7.80 18.68
N GLY A 113 -6.83 7.00 18.74
CA GLY A 113 -7.54 6.71 19.98
C GLY A 113 -8.79 5.87 19.72
N VAL A 114 -9.17 5.12 20.76
CA VAL A 114 -10.40 4.36 20.79
C VAL A 114 -11.28 4.90 21.91
N TYR A 115 -12.57 5.03 21.65
CA TYR A 115 -13.53 5.62 22.57
C TYR A 115 -14.78 4.76 22.62
N ALA A 116 -15.41 4.71 23.78
CA ALA A 116 -16.76 4.16 23.95
C ALA A 116 -17.76 5.28 24.16
N ALA A 117 -18.98 5.09 23.69
CA ALA A 117 -20.09 5.95 24.05
C ALA A 117 -20.44 5.74 25.52
N GLU A 118 -20.51 6.83 26.30
CA GLU A 118 -21.05 6.78 27.66
C GLU A 118 -22.55 6.56 27.55
N ALA A 119 -23.07 5.58 28.32
CA ALA A 119 -24.51 5.34 28.38
C ALA A 119 -25.20 6.58 28.94
N HIS A 120 -26.02 7.23 28.15
CA HIS A 120 -26.92 8.26 28.65
C HIS A 120 -28.20 7.62 29.10
N PRO A 121 -28.80 8.04 30.24
CA PRO A 121 -30.15 7.64 30.58
C PRO A 121 -31.09 8.09 29.45
N THR A 122 -31.95 7.19 28.99
CA THR A 122 -32.94 7.53 27.96
C THR A 122 -33.90 8.63 28.47
N PRO A 123 -34.45 9.47 27.59
CA PRO A 123 -35.45 10.46 28.02
C PRO A 123 -36.59 9.87 28.86
N GLU A 124 -37.00 8.63 28.52
CA GLU A 124 -38.00 7.89 29.26
C GLU A 124 -37.53 7.55 30.70
N ALA A 125 -36.25 7.18 30.86
CA ALA A 125 -35.66 6.93 32.18
C ALA A 125 -35.56 8.21 33.03
N LEU A 126 -35.59 9.39 32.39
CA LEU A 126 -35.60 10.70 33.03
C LEU A 126 -37.00 11.31 33.14
N GLY A 127 -38.06 10.58 32.72
CA GLY A 127 -39.43 11.06 32.72
C GLY A 127 -39.70 12.24 31.76
N LEU A 128 -38.92 12.41 30.73
CA LEU A 128 -39.04 13.49 29.74
C LEU A 128 -39.85 13.00 28.53
N PRO A 129 -40.87 13.76 28.06
CA PRO A 129 -41.65 13.39 26.89
C PRO A 129 -40.89 13.80 25.61
N GLY A 130 -40.80 12.90 24.64
CA GLY A 130 -40.36 13.20 23.26
C GLY A 130 -39.29 12.28 22.75
N PRO A 131 -39.10 12.22 21.41
CA PRO A 131 -37.98 11.51 20.79
C PRO A 131 -36.68 12.15 21.24
N ASP A 132 -35.69 11.29 21.49
CA ASP A 132 -34.34 11.70 21.89
C ASP A 132 -33.80 12.71 20.83
N PRO A 133 -33.51 13.97 21.18
CA PRO A 133 -32.77 14.81 20.28
C PRO A 133 -31.45 14.08 20.04
N ILE A 134 -31.00 13.91 18.80
CA ILE A 134 -29.73 13.28 18.41
C ILE A 134 -28.60 13.99 19.19
N ARG A 135 -28.38 13.57 20.41
CA ARG A 135 -27.25 14.01 21.23
C ARG A 135 -26.06 13.22 20.77
N SER A 136 -25.07 13.88 20.25
CA SER A 136 -23.76 13.26 20.03
C SER A 136 -23.35 12.57 21.35
N PRO A 137 -23.05 11.27 21.36
CA PRO A 137 -22.71 10.58 22.57
C PRO A 137 -21.46 11.21 23.19
N ARG A 138 -21.41 11.31 24.51
CA ARG A 138 -20.16 11.66 25.19
C ARG A 138 -19.20 10.48 25.02
N LEU A 139 -18.08 10.74 24.36
CA LEU A 139 -17.06 9.74 24.10
C LEU A 139 -16.04 9.75 25.24
N VAL A 140 -15.84 8.58 25.85
CA VAL A 140 -14.79 8.38 26.88
C VAL A 140 -13.68 7.50 26.30
N PRO A 141 -12.40 7.85 26.55
CA PRO A 141 -11.28 7.04 26.06
C PRO A 141 -11.32 5.64 26.64
N VAL A 142 -11.07 4.64 25.79
CA VAL A 142 -10.92 3.24 26.19
C VAL A 142 -9.48 2.81 25.94
N ALA A 143 -8.81 2.33 26.99
CA ALA A 143 -7.44 1.83 26.91
C ALA A 143 -7.36 0.38 27.39
N GLY A 144 -6.45 -0.38 26.81
CA GLY A 144 -6.17 -1.75 27.23
C GLY A 144 -5.47 -2.56 26.14
N GLY A 145 -4.74 -3.60 26.54
CA GLY A 145 -4.11 -4.53 25.60
C GLY A 145 -5.12 -5.24 24.69
N LYS A 146 -6.32 -5.50 25.20
CA LYS A 146 -7.50 -5.97 24.46
C LYS A 146 -8.72 -5.22 24.98
N ILE A 147 -9.35 -4.43 24.08
CA ILE A 147 -10.57 -3.70 24.43
C ILE A 147 -11.73 -4.68 24.62
N SER A 148 -12.49 -4.51 25.73
CA SER A 148 -13.64 -5.34 26.05
C SER A 148 -14.69 -5.34 24.92
N SER A 149 -15.31 -6.49 24.67
CA SER A 149 -16.47 -6.63 23.79
C SER A 149 -17.81 -6.21 24.41
N GLY A 150 -17.81 -5.80 25.69
CA GLY A 150 -19.01 -5.37 26.41
C GLY A 150 -19.46 -3.93 26.10
N HIS A 151 -18.72 -3.17 25.31
CA HIS A 151 -19.16 -1.84 24.88
C HIS A 151 -20.22 -1.96 23.79
N ALA A 152 -21.33 -1.23 23.92
CA ALA A 152 -22.39 -1.19 22.91
C ALA A 152 -21.89 -0.56 21.59
N GLU A 153 -21.01 0.45 21.71
CA GLU A 153 -20.39 1.13 20.57
C GLU A 153 -18.94 1.44 20.86
N LEU A 154 -18.10 1.36 19.80
CA LEU A 154 -16.73 1.83 19.80
C LEU A 154 -16.53 2.84 18.67
N TRP A 155 -15.84 3.92 18.99
CA TRP A 155 -15.48 4.99 18.08
C TRP A 155 -13.96 5.01 17.90
N LEU A 156 -13.50 5.06 16.65
CA LEU A 156 -12.08 5.17 16.32
C LEU A 156 -11.78 6.57 15.83
N ARG A 157 -10.86 7.25 16.50
CA ARG A 157 -10.31 8.49 15.99
C ARG A 157 -9.18 8.17 15.02
N LEU A 158 -9.40 8.45 13.76
CA LEU A 158 -8.41 8.28 12.70
C LEU A 158 -7.73 9.61 12.39
N VAL A 159 -6.41 9.59 12.25
CA VAL A 159 -5.60 10.75 11.84
C VAL A 159 -4.79 10.38 10.60
N PRO A 160 -4.56 11.33 9.67
CA PRO A 160 -3.79 11.06 8.46
C PRO A 160 -2.37 10.60 8.78
N THR A 161 -1.86 9.64 7.99
CA THR A 161 -0.45 9.24 7.97
C THR A 161 0.30 10.03 6.90
N PRO A 162 1.62 10.24 7.04
CA PRO A 162 2.43 10.74 5.95
C PRO A 162 2.36 9.81 4.73
N LYS A 163 2.39 10.34 3.52
CA LYS A 163 2.49 9.52 2.32
C LYS A 163 3.93 9.07 2.13
N LEU A 164 4.21 7.78 2.32
CA LEU A 164 5.56 7.23 2.20
C LEU A 164 6.19 7.54 0.85
N VAL A 165 5.41 7.53 -0.23
CA VAL A 165 5.90 7.80 -1.58
C VAL A 165 6.49 9.20 -1.74
N ASP A 166 6.01 10.18 -0.98
CA ASP A 166 6.51 11.56 -1.03
C ASP A 166 7.89 11.70 -0.35
N LEU A 167 8.29 10.70 0.46
CA LEU A 167 9.60 10.68 1.14
C LEU A 167 10.73 10.12 0.25
N PHE A 168 10.43 9.44 -0.85
CA PHE A 168 11.44 8.77 -1.66
C PHE A 168 12.45 9.74 -2.25
N ARG A 169 12.01 10.86 -2.83
CA ARG A 169 12.87 11.88 -3.40
C ARG A 169 13.54 12.72 -2.32
N SER A 170 12.77 13.13 -1.32
CA SER A 170 13.26 13.88 -0.17
C SER A 170 12.41 13.49 1.07
N PRO A 171 13.01 13.09 2.18
CA PRO A 171 14.44 13.18 2.51
C PRO A 171 15.29 11.95 2.15
N TRP A 172 14.72 10.85 1.61
CA TRP A 172 15.50 9.61 1.39
C TRP A 172 16.48 9.67 0.21
N GLY A 173 16.40 10.71 -0.63
CA GLY A 173 17.39 10.98 -1.69
C GLY A 173 17.43 9.93 -2.80
N PHE A 174 16.33 9.17 -3.02
CA PHE A 174 16.28 8.20 -4.10
C PHE A 174 16.27 8.88 -5.47
N SER A 175 17.27 8.58 -6.30
CA SER A 175 17.47 9.17 -7.63
C SER A 175 17.19 8.21 -8.79
N GLY A 176 16.95 6.92 -8.50
CA GLY A 176 16.60 5.91 -9.51
C GLY A 176 15.17 6.03 -10.03
N ILE A 177 14.73 5.05 -10.80
CA ILE A 177 13.39 5.00 -11.38
C ILE A 177 12.36 4.65 -10.30
N LEU A 178 11.39 5.52 -10.10
CA LEU A 178 10.29 5.34 -9.15
C LEU A 178 8.99 5.02 -9.89
N VAL A 179 8.45 3.82 -9.64
CA VAL A 179 7.15 3.38 -10.14
C VAL A 179 6.14 3.42 -9.00
N LYS A 180 5.02 4.10 -9.20
CA LYS A 180 3.93 4.28 -8.23
C LYS A 180 2.65 3.61 -8.72
N PHE A 181 1.83 3.17 -7.78
CA PHE A 181 0.53 2.57 -8.06
C PHE A 181 -0.61 3.48 -7.60
N LYS A 182 -1.70 3.50 -8.36
CA LYS A 182 -2.93 4.23 -8.04
C LYS A 182 -4.15 3.36 -8.33
N LEU A 183 -5.03 3.22 -7.36
CA LEU A 183 -6.32 2.57 -7.50
C LEU A 183 -7.43 3.60 -7.24
N GLU A 184 -8.42 3.61 -8.09
CA GLU A 184 -9.64 4.42 -7.94
C GLU A 184 -10.89 3.53 -8.03
N VAL A 185 -12.04 4.06 -7.66
CA VAL A 185 -13.32 3.34 -7.67
C VAL A 185 -14.38 4.20 -8.35
N GLY A 186 -15.15 3.59 -9.26
CA GLY A 186 -16.33 4.21 -9.85
C GLY A 186 -16.08 5.44 -10.73
N ILE A 187 -14.89 5.54 -11.34
CA ILE A 187 -14.54 6.64 -12.25
C ILE A 187 -14.25 6.15 -13.67
N SER A 188 -14.33 7.06 -14.64
CA SER A 188 -13.97 6.78 -16.02
C SER A 188 -12.46 6.61 -16.20
N GLU A 189 -12.04 5.96 -17.29
CA GLU A 189 -10.62 5.80 -17.64
C GLU A 189 -9.92 7.16 -17.86
N ALA A 190 -10.59 8.13 -18.47
CA ALA A 190 -10.05 9.48 -18.68
C ALA A 190 -9.79 10.19 -17.33
N GLU A 191 -10.71 10.07 -16.39
CA GLU A 191 -10.58 10.61 -15.02
C GLU A 191 -9.46 9.89 -14.24
N LEU A 192 -9.38 8.57 -14.39
CA LEU A 192 -8.29 7.76 -13.81
C LEU A 192 -6.94 8.25 -14.31
N GLN A 193 -6.78 8.44 -15.62
CA GLN A 193 -5.53 8.92 -16.22
C GLN A 193 -5.16 10.31 -15.69
N GLN A 194 -6.12 11.23 -15.60
CA GLN A 194 -5.91 12.58 -15.08
C GLN A 194 -5.45 12.55 -13.61
N ARG A 195 -6.12 11.77 -12.75
CA ARG A 195 -5.76 11.62 -11.34
C ARG A 195 -4.42 10.91 -11.15
N ALA A 196 -4.14 9.91 -12.00
CA ALA A 196 -2.87 9.18 -12.00
C ALA A 196 -1.72 10.13 -12.32
N GLU A 197 -1.83 10.95 -13.38
CA GLU A 197 -0.78 11.88 -13.78
C GLU A 197 -0.54 12.96 -12.73
N ALA A 198 -1.61 13.56 -12.18
CA ALA A 198 -1.48 14.52 -11.08
C ALA A 198 -0.75 13.91 -9.87
N SER A 199 -1.10 12.67 -9.50
CA SER A 199 -0.48 11.95 -8.38
C SER A 199 0.98 11.57 -8.65
N ARG A 200 1.32 11.24 -9.91
CA ARG A 200 2.68 10.95 -10.34
C ARG A 200 3.57 12.18 -10.20
N LEU A 201 3.13 13.31 -10.76
CA LEU A 201 3.85 14.59 -10.70
C LEU A 201 4.08 15.05 -9.26
N GLN A 202 3.05 14.96 -8.41
CA GLN A 202 3.13 15.34 -7.01
C GLN A 202 4.26 14.60 -6.28
N SER A 203 4.42 13.30 -6.52
CA SER A 203 5.42 12.47 -5.82
C SER A 203 6.77 12.39 -6.51
N GLY A 204 6.93 13.01 -7.70
CA GLY A 204 8.15 12.90 -8.51
C GLY A 204 8.41 11.47 -9.03
N ALA A 205 7.34 10.66 -9.21
CA ALA A 205 7.48 9.33 -9.78
C ALA A 205 7.71 9.38 -11.29
N ASP A 206 8.51 8.44 -11.81
CA ASP A 206 8.83 8.35 -13.23
C ASP A 206 7.75 7.63 -14.02
N LEU A 207 7.15 6.61 -13.40
CA LEU A 207 6.06 5.83 -13.96
C LEU A 207 4.91 5.68 -12.97
N MET A 208 3.71 5.61 -13.51
CA MET A 208 2.48 5.33 -12.77
C MET A 208 1.81 4.09 -13.35
N VAL A 209 1.36 3.20 -12.48
CA VAL A 209 0.42 2.12 -12.78
C VAL A 209 -0.91 2.48 -12.15
N ALA A 210 -1.94 2.70 -12.96
CA ALA A 210 -3.25 3.08 -12.47
C ALA A 210 -4.32 2.10 -12.94
N ASN A 211 -5.29 1.80 -12.07
CA ASN A 211 -6.45 1.00 -12.41
C ASN A 211 -7.65 1.37 -11.55
N THR A 212 -8.83 0.97 -12.00
CA THR A 212 -10.03 1.01 -11.16
C THR A 212 -10.20 -0.32 -10.43
N LEU A 213 -10.98 -0.32 -9.34
CA LEU A 213 -11.31 -1.53 -8.60
C LEU A 213 -12.02 -2.55 -9.52
N GLU A 214 -12.88 -2.06 -10.41
CA GLU A 214 -13.65 -2.85 -11.36
C GLU A 214 -12.76 -3.50 -12.43
N GLY A 215 -11.72 -2.78 -12.89
CA GLY A 215 -10.80 -3.22 -13.94
C GLY A 215 -9.54 -3.93 -13.44
N MET A 216 -9.27 -3.93 -12.14
CA MET A 216 -7.96 -4.30 -11.58
C MET A 216 -7.51 -5.74 -11.86
N TYR A 217 -8.42 -6.63 -12.21
CA TYR A 217 -8.09 -8.01 -12.58
C TYR A 217 -7.83 -8.21 -14.08
N SER A 218 -8.22 -7.25 -14.90
CA SER A 218 -8.17 -7.35 -16.37
C SER A 218 -7.07 -6.48 -16.97
N TRP A 219 -6.92 -5.24 -16.52
CA TRP A 219 -6.02 -4.26 -17.13
C TRP A 219 -5.43 -3.26 -16.11
N ALA A 220 -4.45 -2.52 -16.55
CA ALA A 220 -3.95 -1.32 -15.88
C ALA A 220 -3.50 -0.29 -16.93
N LEU A 221 -3.62 0.99 -16.63
CA LEU A 221 -2.94 2.05 -17.35
C LEU A 221 -1.50 2.18 -16.84
N VAL A 222 -0.54 2.22 -17.75
CA VAL A 222 0.87 2.40 -17.43
C VAL A 222 1.39 3.64 -18.17
N GLY A 223 2.06 4.53 -17.48
CA GLY A 223 2.58 5.74 -18.12
C GLY A 223 3.35 6.70 -17.20
N PRO A 224 3.90 7.78 -17.81
CA PRO A 224 3.89 8.07 -19.24
C PRO A 224 4.88 7.20 -20.04
N VAL A 225 4.41 6.66 -21.16
CA VAL A 225 5.25 6.02 -22.19
C VAL A 225 5.15 6.92 -23.43
N HIS A 226 6.28 7.51 -23.85
CA HIS A 226 6.32 8.51 -24.93
C HIS A 226 5.28 9.65 -24.74
N GLY A 227 5.06 10.06 -23.48
CA GLY A 227 4.11 11.15 -23.14
C GLY A 227 2.65 10.72 -22.96
N CYS A 228 2.30 9.45 -23.19
CA CYS A 228 0.94 8.92 -23.09
C CYS A 228 0.84 7.80 -22.06
N TYR A 229 -0.38 7.46 -21.67
CA TYR A 229 -0.68 6.23 -20.92
C TYR A 229 -1.11 5.13 -21.88
N GLU A 230 -0.60 3.93 -21.70
CA GLU A 230 -1.00 2.75 -22.44
C GLU A 230 -1.82 1.81 -21.54
N GLN A 231 -2.83 1.16 -22.10
CA GLN A 231 -3.57 0.11 -21.42
C GLN A 231 -2.82 -1.22 -21.60
N VAL A 232 -2.50 -1.87 -20.47
CA VAL A 232 -1.76 -3.13 -20.43
C VAL A 232 -2.64 -4.18 -19.79
N GLU A 233 -2.72 -5.36 -20.40
CA GLU A 233 -3.40 -6.51 -19.80
C GLU A 233 -2.73 -6.90 -18.48
N ARG A 234 -3.52 -7.31 -17.51
CA ARG A 234 -3.03 -7.65 -16.17
C ARG A 234 -1.95 -8.73 -16.18
N ALA A 235 -2.09 -9.74 -17.03
CA ALA A 235 -1.13 -10.82 -17.17
C ALA A 235 0.23 -10.34 -17.71
N ALA A 236 0.24 -9.31 -18.56
CA ALA A 236 1.44 -8.74 -19.17
C ALA A 236 2.10 -7.64 -18.32
N LEU A 237 1.44 -7.15 -17.28
CA LEU A 237 1.87 -5.96 -16.52
C LEU A 237 3.30 -6.09 -15.97
N ALA A 238 3.65 -7.20 -15.33
CA ALA A 238 4.97 -7.39 -14.75
C ALA A 238 6.07 -7.33 -15.82
N LYS A 239 5.86 -8.01 -16.95
CA LYS A 239 6.77 -7.99 -18.09
C LYS A 239 6.93 -6.58 -18.65
N ARG A 240 5.81 -5.90 -18.94
CA ARG A 240 5.83 -4.56 -19.55
C ARG A 240 6.53 -3.51 -18.67
N LEU A 241 6.27 -3.52 -17.36
CA LEU A 241 6.94 -2.61 -16.43
C LEU A 241 8.46 -2.78 -16.43
N LEU A 242 8.96 -4.02 -16.49
CA LEU A 242 10.39 -4.28 -16.51
C LEU A 242 11.04 -3.94 -17.86
N ASP A 243 10.30 -4.09 -18.97
CA ASP A 243 10.75 -3.63 -20.28
C ASP A 243 10.96 -2.11 -20.28
N LEU A 244 9.96 -1.34 -19.80
CA LEU A 244 10.02 0.12 -19.68
C LEU A 244 11.14 0.63 -18.75
N ASN A 245 11.40 -0.09 -17.66
CA ASN A 245 12.50 0.26 -16.75
C ASN A 245 13.88 0.01 -17.39
N GLY A 246 14.00 -1.02 -18.23
CA GLY A 246 15.22 -1.28 -19.00
C GLY A 246 15.50 -0.20 -20.04
N GLU A 247 14.46 0.28 -20.76
CA GLU A 247 14.56 1.35 -21.76
C GLU A 247 14.96 2.71 -21.17
N ARG A 248 14.63 2.98 -19.89
CA ARG A 248 14.95 4.24 -19.19
C ARG A 248 16.30 4.23 -18.47
N GLY A 249 16.85 3.05 -18.20
CA GLY A 249 18.13 2.89 -17.48
C GLY A 249 19.35 2.86 -18.39
N THR A 250 19.16 2.98 -19.70
CA THR A 250 20.21 3.11 -20.72
C THR A 250 20.32 4.55 -21.15
#